data_28d65b3065b03781a03fdb82db18d08c
#
_entry.id   28d65b3065b03781a03fdb82db18d08c
#
_cell.length_a   1.000
_cell.length_b   1.000
_cell.length_c   1.000
_cell.angle_alpha   90.00
_cell.angle_beta   90.00
_cell.angle_gamma   90.00
#
_symmetry.space_group_name_H-M   'P 1'
#
loop_
_entity.id
_entity.type
_entity.pdbx_description
1 polymer ?
#
loop_
_entity_poly.entity_id
_entity_poly.type
_entity_poly.pdbx_seq_one_letter_code
_entity_poly.pdbx_strand_id
1 'polypeptide(L)'
;MLNSKTLHEVLQYSVEHFANNPLMAFVGEKPITFSEFSEKIKEVQELLVDRGIGYQDKVVILSQNSPSWAIAYFAIVDMGAVAVPLLPDFSKEEIANCINHSDAKLVFVSQRLSEKIENQEFENIDTIVNLDNFEITLEKEIIFLGKKTIPTEEDLAVIIYTSGTSGFSKGVMLTHGNLASQLVQVHHIWPIKEEDIYLSVLPLSHTFENSLGLLTVVMKGASMYFHNKLPISSTFMESVKIVRPTTILTVPLFIEKAYRNVIKPELEKTALRRILLTSSLFRRIMYRKAAKKLFEKFGGRLTFFGIGGAKLDGETELFLRLGKHFPYAIGYGLTETAPLIIGANPNQVSWQTTGYPVKNVQVKLVDINPETMEGEIWVKGPNIMKGYYKNPELTQTVLTEDGWFKTGDLAVEKKGRYEIKGRLKNVIVGSTGENIYPEEIEMILNQSKLVLESVVIERKGKLVAMVQFNPEELEKRLAIYKEDATKAYEHIKKDLLKNANERLNRFSKLSLIIETTTEFEKTATLKIKRYLYK
;
A
#
# COMPACT_ATOMS: atom_id res chain seq x y z
N MET A 1 1.70 -3.63 -27.18
CA MET A 1 1.29 -3.61 -25.75
C MET A 1 2.48 -3.50 -24.78
N LEU A 2 3.36 -4.49 -24.68
CA LEU A 2 4.51 -4.44 -23.73
C LEU A 2 5.62 -3.44 -24.09
N ASN A 3 5.46 -2.69 -25.18
CA ASN A 3 6.38 -1.66 -25.64
C ASN A 3 5.82 -0.25 -25.50
N SER A 4 4.62 -0.08 -24.92
CA SER A 4 4.07 1.25 -24.64
C SER A 4 4.98 1.99 -23.66
N LYS A 5 5.30 3.23 -24.02
CA LYS A 5 6.22 4.11 -23.26
C LYS A 5 5.49 5.16 -22.45
N THR A 6 4.22 5.41 -22.79
CA THR A 6 3.39 6.41 -22.13
C THR A 6 2.03 5.84 -21.71
N LEU A 7 1.37 6.47 -20.75
CA LEU A 7 0.01 6.12 -20.37
C LEU A 7 -1.01 6.46 -21.47
N HIS A 8 -0.70 7.45 -22.32
CA HIS A 8 -1.45 7.74 -23.53
C HIS A 8 -1.47 6.51 -24.46
N GLU A 9 -0.31 5.95 -24.81
CA GLU A 9 -0.22 4.75 -25.64
C GLU A 9 -0.94 3.55 -25.02
N VAL A 10 -0.86 3.39 -23.69
CA VAL A 10 -1.58 2.32 -22.96
C VAL A 10 -3.08 2.48 -23.14
N LEU A 11 -3.62 3.69 -22.94
CA LEU A 11 -5.05 3.97 -23.07
C LEU A 11 -5.52 3.74 -24.51
N GLN A 12 -4.82 4.29 -25.52
CA GLN A 12 -5.18 4.15 -26.94
C GLN A 12 -5.21 2.69 -27.34
N TYR A 13 -4.17 1.93 -27.01
CA TYR A 13 -4.12 0.49 -27.27
C TYR A 13 -5.30 -0.24 -26.63
N SER A 14 -5.62 0.07 -25.37
CA SER A 14 -6.66 -0.64 -24.63
C SER A 14 -8.05 -0.36 -25.20
N VAL A 15 -8.33 0.89 -25.58
CA VAL A 15 -9.60 1.27 -26.21
C VAL A 15 -9.76 0.63 -27.59
N GLU A 16 -8.67 0.57 -28.38
CA GLU A 16 -8.69 -0.05 -29.71
C GLU A 16 -8.96 -1.56 -29.63
N HIS A 17 -8.33 -2.26 -28.67
CA HIS A 17 -8.37 -3.74 -28.64
C HIS A 17 -9.51 -4.28 -27.77
N PHE A 18 -9.99 -3.52 -26.79
CA PHE A 18 -10.93 -3.99 -25.77
C PHE A 18 -12.22 -3.14 -25.70
N ALA A 19 -12.56 -2.40 -26.76
CA ALA A 19 -13.66 -1.43 -26.82
C ALA A 19 -14.94 -1.87 -26.09
N ASN A 20 -15.37 -3.12 -26.30
CA ASN A 20 -16.63 -3.66 -25.78
C ASN A 20 -16.45 -4.43 -24.45
N ASN A 21 -15.23 -4.60 -23.95
CA ASN A 21 -15.01 -5.30 -22.68
C ASN A 21 -15.55 -4.47 -21.52
N PRO A 22 -16.12 -5.13 -20.48
CA PRO A 22 -16.48 -4.45 -19.23
C PRO A 22 -15.20 -3.99 -18.53
N LEU A 23 -15.13 -2.70 -18.17
CA LEU A 23 -13.95 -2.14 -17.53
C LEU A 23 -14.18 -1.88 -16.04
N MET A 24 -15.11 -1.02 -15.64
CA MET A 24 -15.23 -0.64 -14.25
C MET A 24 -16.66 -0.28 -13.82
N ALA A 25 -16.96 -0.60 -12.54
CA ALA A 25 -18.20 -0.25 -11.88
C ALA A 25 -18.04 -0.19 -10.36
N PHE A 26 -19.03 0.35 -9.68
CA PHE A 26 -19.23 0.00 -8.27
C PHE A 26 -19.77 -1.42 -8.14
N VAL A 27 -19.47 -2.05 -6.99
CA VAL A 27 -19.97 -3.40 -6.67
C VAL A 27 -21.49 -3.44 -6.71
N GLY A 28 -22.04 -4.34 -7.53
CA GLY A 28 -23.47 -4.49 -7.75
C GLY A 28 -24.04 -3.68 -8.92
N GLU A 29 -23.23 -2.87 -9.58
CA GLU A 29 -23.63 -2.09 -10.76
C GLU A 29 -23.11 -2.71 -12.06
N LYS A 30 -23.69 -2.30 -13.19
CA LYS A 30 -23.22 -2.68 -14.52
C LYS A 30 -21.94 -1.90 -14.85
N PRO A 31 -20.85 -2.56 -15.25
CA PRO A 31 -19.63 -1.88 -15.61
C PRO A 31 -19.78 -1.08 -16.93
N ILE A 32 -19.12 0.08 -16.98
CA ILE A 32 -18.88 0.79 -18.23
C ILE A 32 -17.86 0.02 -19.06
N THR A 33 -17.97 0.13 -20.37
CA THR A 33 -17.03 -0.46 -21.33
C THR A 33 -15.80 0.43 -21.52
N PHE A 34 -14.77 -0.08 -22.19
CA PHE A 34 -13.60 0.72 -22.57
C PHE A 34 -13.98 1.85 -23.53
N SER A 35 -14.95 1.65 -24.42
CA SER A 35 -15.47 2.70 -25.32
C SER A 35 -16.13 3.82 -24.50
N GLU A 36 -17.07 3.48 -23.62
CA GLU A 36 -17.75 4.46 -22.74
C GLU A 36 -16.75 5.19 -21.83
N PHE A 37 -15.72 4.49 -21.37
CA PHE A 37 -14.63 5.09 -20.57
C PHE A 37 -13.85 6.13 -21.38
N SER A 38 -13.51 5.82 -22.64
CA SER A 38 -12.82 6.75 -23.54
C SER A 38 -13.66 7.99 -23.85
N GLU A 39 -14.97 7.82 -24.04
CA GLU A 39 -15.90 8.94 -24.26
C GLU A 39 -15.92 9.88 -23.06
N LYS A 40 -16.09 9.33 -21.86
CA LYS A 40 -16.06 10.12 -20.61
C LYS A 40 -14.72 10.81 -20.36
N ILE A 41 -13.60 10.19 -20.71
CA ILE A 41 -12.28 10.84 -20.67
C ILE A 41 -12.26 12.08 -21.56
N LYS A 42 -12.78 11.98 -22.80
CA LYS A 42 -12.81 13.13 -23.73
C LYS A 42 -13.68 14.26 -23.20
N GLU A 43 -14.85 13.95 -22.63
CA GLU A 43 -15.74 14.95 -21.99
C GLU A 43 -15.00 15.70 -20.86
N VAL A 44 -14.29 14.95 -19.98
CA VAL A 44 -13.52 15.58 -18.90
C VAL A 44 -12.31 16.35 -19.43
N GLN A 45 -11.67 15.91 -20.51
CA GLN A 45 -10.59 16.67 -21.16
C GLN A 45 -11.09 17.99 -21.75
N GLU A 46 -12.28 18.03 -22.32
CA GLU A 46 -12.90 19.28 -22.80
C GLU A 46 -13.13 20.23 -21.64
N LEU A 47 -13.71 19.77 -20.53
CA LEU A 47 -13.83 20.55 -19.30
C LEU A 47 -12.47 21.11 -18.84
N LEU A 48 -11.42 20.29 -18.82
CA LEU A 48 -10.07 20.72 -18.41
C LEU A 48 -9.52 21.81 -19.33
N VAL A 49 -9.66 21.66 -20.65
CA VAL A 49 -9.23 22.65 -21.65
C VAL A 49 -9.99 23.95 -21.46
N ASP A 50 -11.32 23.91 -21.27
CA ASP A 50 -12.16 25.08 -21.03
C ASP A 50 -11.82 25.78 -19.71
N ARG A 51 -11.19 25.08 -18.78
CA ARG A 51 -10.68 25.61 -17.48
C ARG A 51 -9.19 25.98 -17.52
N GLY A 52 -8.62 26.15 -18.71
CA GLY A 52 -7.26 26.61 -18.88
C GLY A 52 -6.18 25.58 -18.55
N ILE A 53 -6.54 24.30 -18.36
CA ILE A 53 -5.57 23.23 -18.06
C ILE A 53 -4.90 22.76 -19.35
N GLY A 54 -3.59 22.76 -19.36
CA GLY A 54 -2.78 22.34 -20.49
C GLY A 54 -1.60 21.46 -20.09
N TYR A 55 -0.62 21.39 -20.98
CA TYR A 55 0.58 20.58 -20.83
C TYR A 55 1.36 20.90 -19.55
N GLN A 56 1.64 19.86 -18.75
CA GLN A 56 2.36 19.92 -17.47
C GLN A 56 1.69 20.76 -16.37
N ASP A 57 0.46 21.24 -16.57
CA ASP A 57 -0.34 21.80 -15.49
C ASP A 57 -0.74 20.70 -14.49
N LYS A 58 -0.82 21.05 -13.22
CA LYS A 58 -1.11 20.10 -12.14
C LYS A 58 -2.59 20.17 -11.79
N VAL A 59 -3.20 18.98 -11.68
CA VAL A 59 -4.61 18.81 -11.32
C VAL A 59 -4.72 17.83 -10.16
N VAL A 60 -5.28 18.30 -9.05
CA VAL A 60 -5.48 17.47 -7.84
C VAL A 60 -6.69 16.57 -8.00
N ILE A 61 -6.57 15.33 -7.51
CA ILE A 61 -7.69 14.38 -7.33
C ILE A 61 -7.78 14.02 -5.85
N LEU A 62 -8.83 14.48 -5.17
CA LEU A 62 -9.12 14.20 -3.77
C LEU A 62 -10.43 13.42 -3.65
N SER A 63 -10.36 12.09 -3.65
CA SER A 63 -11.54 11.23 -3.58
C SER A 63 -11.20 9.83 -3.11
N GLN A 64 -12.22 9.11 -2.63
CA GLN A 64 -12.18 7.66 -2.53
C GLN A 64 -12.17 7.03 -3.93
N ASN A 65 -11.86 5.72 -3.98
CA ASN A 65 -11.87 4.98 -5.25
C ASN A 65 -13.26 4.98 -5.90
N SER A 66 -13.31 5.28 -7.19
CA SER A 66 -14.53 5.30 -8.00
C SER A 66 -14.20 5.20 -9.50
N PRO A 67 -15.16 4.87 -10.36
CA PRO A 67 -14.99 5.02 -11.81
C PRO A 67 -14.62 6.46 -12.22
N SER A 68 -15.25 7.47 -11.60
CA SER A 68 -14.96 8.89 -11.88
C SER A 68 -13.51 9.26 -11.53
N TRP A 69 -12.93 8.66 -10.47
CA TRP A 69 -11.52 8.84 -10.15
C TRP A 69 -10.61 8.39 -11.30
N ALA A 70 -10.87 7.21 -11.84
CA ALA A 70 -10.09 6.67 -12.96
C ALA A 70 -10.28 7.49 -14.24
N ILE A 71 -11.50 7.95 -14.52
CA ILE A 71 -11.80 8.84 -15.66
C ILE A 71 -11.02 10.14 -15.55
N ALA A 72 -11.08 10.83 -14.39
CA ALA A 72 -10.33 12.07 -14.16
C ALA A 72 -8.81 11.86 -14.27
N TYR A 73 -8.29 10.78 -13.67
CA TYR A 73 -6.87 10.45 -13.75
C TYR A 73 -6.39 10.30 -15.20
N PHE A 74 -7.09 9.48 -16.00
CA PHE A 74 -6.72 9.29 -17.40
C PHE A 74 -6.97 10.54 -18.23
N ALA A 75 -8.00 11.32 -17.97
CA ALA A 75 -8.24 12.59 -18.65
C ALA A 75 -7.06 13.56 -18.46
N ILE A 76 -6.51 13.63 -17.27
CA ILE A 76 -5.36 14.48 -16.93
C ILE A 76 -4.10 13.98 -17.64
N VAL A 77 -3.72 12.71 -17.41
CA VAL A 77 -2.42 12.21 -17.90
C VAL A 77 -2.40 12.02 -19.42
N ASP A 78 -3.53 11.68 -20.04
CA ASP A 78 -3.65 11.46 -21.48
C ASP A 78 -3.48 12.77 -22.30
N MET A 79 -3.87 13.91 -21.72
CA MET A 79 -3.69 15.23 -22.36
C MET A 79 -2.33 15.89 -22.08
N GLY A 80 -1.43 15.23 -21.37
CA GLY A 80 -0.12 15.73 -21.00
C GLY A 80 -0.09 16.66 -19.78
N ALA A 81 -1.18 16.74 -19.02
CA ALA A 81 -1.21 17.37 -17.70
C ALA A 81 -0.73 16.38 -16.62
N VAL A 82 -0.51 16.87 -15.41
CA VAL A 82 0.05 16.09 -14.29
C VAL A 82 -1.01 15.85 -13.22
N ALA A 83 -1.30 14.59 -12.93
CA ALA A 83 -2.18 14.23 -11.85
C ALA A 83 -1.50 14.37 -10.48
N VAL A 84 -2.23 14.88 -9.50
CA VAL A 84 -1.79 15.00 -8.10
C VAL A 84 -2.83 14.31 -7.22
N PRO A 85 -2.80 12.96 -7.15
CA PRO A 85 -3.74 12.21 -6.33
C PRO A 85 -3.38 12.33 -4.85
N LEU A 86 -4.33 12.79 -4.03
CA LEU A 86 -4.18 12.91 -2.60
C LEU A 86 -4.91 11.79 -1.87
N LEU A 87 -4.30 11.31 -0.78
CA LEU A 87 -4.91 10.27 0.04
C LEU A 87 -6.16 10.82 0.75
N PRO A 88 -7.29 10.09 0.71
CA PRO A 88 -8.51 10.48 1.41
C PRO A 88 -8.33 10.70 2.92
N ASP A 89 -7.35 10.01 3.51
CA ASP A 89 -7.07 10.01 4.94
C ASP A 89 -6.11 11.13 5.39
N PHE A 90 -5.62 11.96 4.47
CA PHE A 90 -4.88 13.17 4.85
C PHE A 90 -5.76 14.12 5.68
N SER A 91 -5.15 14.79 6.65
CA SER A 91 -5.83 15.87 7.40
C SER A 91 -6.12 17.07 6.48
N LYS A 92 -7.01 17.97 6.94
CA LYS A 92 -7.29 19.21 6.20
C LYS A 92 -6.01 20.03 5.92
N GLU A 93 -5.12 20.11 6.90
CA GLU A 93 -3.84 20.80 6.79
C GLU A 93 -2.88 20.13 5.80
N GLU A 94 -2.77 18.79 5.87
CA GLU A 94 -1.94 18.04 4.92
C GLU A 94 -2.45 18.21 3.48
N ILE A 95 -3.77 18.20 3.27
CA ILE A 95 -4.40 18.43 1.96
C ILE A 95 -4.08 19.84 1.45
N ALA A 96 -4.31 20.88 2.27
CA ALA A 96 -4.02 22.27 1.89
C ALA A 96 -2.55 22.47 1.55
N ASN A 97 -1.64 21.93 2.36
CA ASN A 97 -0.21 21.98 2.10
C ASN A 97 0.17 21.27 0.79
N CYS A 98 -0.40 20.11 0.49
CA CYS A 98 -0.13 19.40 -0.76
C CYS A 98 -0.67 20.15 -1.98
N ILE A 99 -1.88 20.72 -1.89
CA ILE A 99 -2.48 21.51 -2.98
C ILE A 99 -1.59 22.73 -3.29
N ASN A 100 -1.24 23.54 -2.29
CA ASN A 100 -0.41 24.73 -2.48
C ASN A 100 1.01 24.37 -2.96
N HIS A 101 1.63 23.36 -2.36
CA HIS A 101 2.97 22.91 -2.76
C HIS A 101 3.02 22.39 -4.21
N SER A 102 1.94 21.76 -4.69
CA SER A 102 1.89 21.17 -6.04
C SER A 102 1.78 22.19 -7.17
N ASP A 103 1.42 23.45 -6.88
CA ASP A 103 1.02 24.46 -7.87
C ASP A 103 -0.17 24.01 -8.73
N ALA A 104 -1.08 23.24 -8.16
CA ALA A 104 -2.25 22.81 -8.89
C ALA A 104 -3.17 23.98 -9.21
N LYS A 105 -3.78 23.95 -10.41
CA LYS A 105 -4.73 24.95 -10.89
C LYS A 105 -6.19 24.52 -10.71
N LEU A 106 -6.44 23.21 -10.66
CA LEU A 106 -7.78 22.62 -10.54
C LEU A 106 -7.78 21.49 -9.52
N VAL A 107 -8.89 21.38 -8.78
CA VAL A 107 -9.15 20.29 -7.85
C VAL A 107 -10.41 19.54 -8.26
N PHE A 108 -10.28 18.26 -8.51
CA PHE A 108 -11.38 17.31 -8.48
C PHE A 108 -11.57 16.81 -7.06
N VAL A 109 -12.75 16.99 -6.47
CA VAL A 109 -13.06 16.53 -5.12
C VAL A 109 -14.41 15.80 -5.10
N SER A 110 -14.47 14.62 -4.45
CA SER A 110 -15.77 13.95 -4.24
C SER A 110 -16.61 14.70 -3.22
N GLN A 111 -17.93 14.63 -3.34
CA GLN A 111 -18.88 15.22 -2.39
C GLN A 111 -18.56 14.83 -0.94
N ARG A 112 -18.17 13.58 -0.73
CA ARG A 112 -17.82 13.05 0.58
C ARG A 112 -16.62 13.72 1.25
N LEU A 113 -15.66 14.23 0.46
CA LEU A 113 -14.43 14.84 0.96
C LEU A 113 -14.40 16.36 0.79
N SER A 114 -15.47 16.97 0.25
CA SER A 114 -15.55 18.42 0.01
C SER A 114 -15.31 19.25 1.29
N GLU A 115 -15.78 18.78 2.45
CA GLU A 115 -15.54 19.44 3.74
C GLU A 115 -14.05 19.57 4.10
N LYS A 116 -13.17 18.76 3.50
CA LYS A 116 -11.72 18.82 3.76
C LYS A 116 -11.05 20.01 3.10
N ILE A 117 -11.65 20.57 2.06
CA ILE A 117 -11.15 21.75 1.35
C ILE A 117 -12.03 22.99 1.53
N GLU A 118 -13.18 22.82 2.19
CA GLU A 118 -14.10 23.92 2.49
C GLU A 118 -13.46 24.93 3.42
N ASN A 119 -13.65 26.24 3.14
CA ASN A 119 -13.07 27.36 3.88
C ASN A 119 -11.54 27.39 3.92
N GLN A 120 -10.87 26.72 2.94
CA GLN A 120 -9.45 26.81 2.73
C GLN A 120 -9.16 27.81 1.62
N GLU A 121 -8.10 28.60 1.78
CA GLU A 121 -7.59 29.46 0.72
C GLU A 121 -6.45 28.77 -0.02
N PHE A 122 -6.56 28.72 -1.34
CA PHE A 122 -5.56 28.13 -2.22
C PHE A 122 -4.97 29.20 -3.15
N GLU A 123 -3.64 29.27 -3.22
CA GLU A 123 -2.94 30.31 -3.98
C GLU A 123 -3.22 30.23 -5.49
N ASN A 124 -3.21 29.03 -6.06
CA ASN A 124 -3.24 28.80 -7.50
C ASN A 124 -4.50 28.07 -8.00
N ILE A 125 -5.46 27.77 -7.14
CA ILE A 125 -6.69 27.08 -7.56
C ILE A 125 -7.64 28.07 -8.22
N ASP A 126 -7.96 27.82 -9.46
CA ASP A 126 -8.92 28.60 -10.26
C ASP A 126 -10.26 27.89 -10.39
N THR A 127 -10.28 26.56 -10.29
CA THR A 127 -11.49 25.76 -10.46
C THR A 127 -11.54 24.61 -9.47
N ILE A 128 -12.74 24.38 -8.90
CA ILE A 128 -13.06 23.18 -8.12
C ILE A 128 -14.23 22.47 -8.81
N VAL A 129 -14.07 21.16 -9.02
CA VAL A 129 -15.04 20.30 -9.70
C VAL A 129 -15.45 19.16 -8.77
N ASN A 130 -16.75 18.95 -8.63
CA ASN A 130 -17.27 17.75 -7.97
C ASN A 130 -16.96 16.53 -8.83
N LEU A 131 -16.15 15.60 -8.32
CA LEU A 131 -15.71 14.42 -9.04
C LEU A 131 -16.85 13.41 -9.31
N ASP A 132 -17.89 13.40 -8.51
CA ASP A 132 -18.94 12.38 -8.61
C ASP A 132 -19.84 12.60 -9.83
N ASN A 133 -19.97 13.86 -10.29
CA ASN A 133 -20.82 14.26 -11.45
C ASN A 133 -20.14 15.21 -12.44
N PHE A 134 -18.89 15.61 -12.19
CA PHE A 134 -18.11 16.57 -12.96
C PHE A 134 -18.70 18.00 -13.03
N GLU A 135 -19.58 18.37 -12.11
CA GLU A 135 -20.10 19.74 -12.00
C GLU A 135 -19.07 20.68 -11.34
N ILE A 136 -18.97 21.88 -11.90
CA ILE A 136 -18.10 22.93 -11.37
C ILE A 136 -18.78 23.53 -10.14
N THR A 137 -18.07 23.57 -9.01
CA THR A 137 -18.57 24.12 -7.74
C THR A 137 -17.93 25.46 -7.39
N LEU A 138 -16.75 25.75 -7.94
CA LEU A 138 -16.07 27.04 -7.85
C LEU A 138 -15.32 27.28 -9.14
N GLU A 139 -15.43 28.50 -9.68
CA GLU A 139 -14.62 28.95 -10.82
C GLU A 139 -14.23 30.41 -10.68
N LYS A 140 -13.01 30.74 -11.15
CA LYS A 140 -12.53 32.10 -11.40
C LYS A 140 -12.55 32.37 -12.90
N GLU A 141 -12.45 33.62 -13.29
CA GLU A 141 -12.38 34.01 -14.69
C GLU A 141 -11.15 33.36 -15.37
N ILE A 142 -11.39 32.68 -16.48
CA ILE A 142 -10.37 32.01 -17.28
C ILE A 142 -10.02 32.88 -18.47
N ILE A 143 -8.77 33.34 -18.56
CA ILE A 143 -8.29 34.24 -19.61
C ILE A 143 -7.85 33.44 -20.85
N PHE A 144 -7.32 32.25 -20.69
CA PHE A 144 -6.80 31.42 -21.77
C PHE A 144 -7.32 29.98 -21.68
N LEU A 145 -7.66 29.41 -22.84
CA LEU A 145 -7.98 27.98 -22.93
C LEU A 145 -6.72 27.11 -22.79
N GLY A 146 -6.87 25.97 -22.19
CA GLY A 146 -5.83 24.96 -22.12
C GLY A 146 -5.54 24.32 -23.48
N LYS A 147 -4.46 23.55 -23.55
CA LYS A 147 -4.09 22.85 -24.78
C LYS A 147 -3.69 21.41 -24.48
N LYS A 148 -4.32 20.46 -25.16
CA LYS A 148 -3.91 19.05 -25.13
C LYS A 148 -2.57 18.87 -25.85
N THR A 149 -1.69 18.09 -25.26
CA THR A 149 -0.39 17.72 -25.85
C THR A 149 -0.15 16.24 -25.59
N ILE A 150 0.20 15.49 -26.61
CA ILE A 150 0.55 14.06 -26.46
C ILE A 150 1.85 13.98 -25.66
N PRO A 151 1.85 13.29 -24.49
CA PRO A 151 3.03 13.23 -23.64
C PRO A 151 4.10 12.26 -24.19
N THR A 152 5.34 12.53 -23.83
CA THR A 152 6.50 11.66 -24.05
C THR A 152 6.77 10.80 -22.81
N GLU A 153 7.66 9.82 -22.92
CA GLU A 153 8.07 8.97 -21.79
C GLU A 153 8.76 9.75 -20.64
N GLU A 154 9.41 10.86 -20.96
CA GLU A 154 10.13 11.72 -20.00
C GLU A 154 9.22 12.75 -19.31
N ASP A 155 8.01 12.95 -19.82
CA ASP A 155 7.06 13.88 -19.25
C ASP A 155 6.53 13.37 -17.91
N LEU A 156 6.35 14.32 -16.99
CA LEU A 156 5.77 14.03 -15.69
C LEU A 156 4.30 13.65 -15.86
N ALA A 157 3.93 12.49 -15.35
CA ALA A 157 2.55 12.00 -15.35
C ALA A 157 1.85 12.23 -14.01
N VAL A 158 2.58 12.06 -12.90
CA VAL A 158 1.98 12.14 -11.56
C VAL A 158 2.96 12.63 -10.51
N ILE A 159 2.45 13.38 -9.54
CA ILE A 159 3.14 13.71 -8.29
C ILE A 159 2.38 13.03 -7.15
N ILE A 160 3.00 12.05 -6.50
CA ILE A 160 2.39 11.33 -5.37
C ILE A 160 3.03 11.77 -4.07
N TYR A 161 2.22 12.31 -3.16
CA TYR A 161 2.68 12.74 -1.87
C TYR A 161 2.82 11.57 -0.91
N THR A 162 3.99 11.46 -0.28
CA THR A 162 4.28 10.48 0.77
C THR A 162 4.57 11.20 2.08
N SER A 163 4.15 10.60 3.20
CA SER A 163 4.44 11.13 4.52
C SER A 163 5.95 11.16 4.77
N GLY A 164 6.53 12.35 4.86
CA GLY A 164 7.93 12.55 5.22
C GLY A 164 8.17 12.27 6.70
N THR A 165 9.40 11.86 7.05
CA THR A 165 9.84 11.72 8.45
C THR A 165 10.05 13.04 9.17
N SER A 166 10.06 14.15 8.42
CA SER A 166 10.19 15.52 8.91
C SER A 166 8.86 16.22 9.17
N GLY A 167 7.73 15.51 9.06
CA GLY A 167 6.39 16.11 9.25
C GLY A 167 5.76 16.69 7.98
N PHE A 168 6.55 17.02 6.95
CA PHE A 168 6.05 17.51 5.66
C PHE A 168 5.99 16.37 4.64
N SER A 169 4.90 16.31 3.88
CA SER A 169 4.74 15.36 2.79
C SER A 169 5.70 15.69 1.65
N LYS A 170 6.31 14.66 1.03
CA LYS A 170 7.21 14.81 -0.12
C LYS A 170 6.47 14.43 -1.39
N GLY A 171 6.52 15.25 -2.41
CA GLY A 171 5.95 14.96 -3.73
C GLY A 171 6.91 14.12 -4.57
N VAL A 172 6.63 12.85 -4.76
CA VAL A 172 7.41 11.95 -5.62
C VAL A 172 6.99 12.16 -7.07
N MET A 173 7.91 12.53 -7.95
CA MET A 173 7.69 12.77 -9.37
C MET A 173 7.87 11.49 -10.18
N LEU A 174 6.79 10.99 -10.81
CA LEU A 174 6.83 9.83 -11.69
C LEU A 174 6.46 10.23 -13.11
N THR A 175 7.30 9.84 -14.08
CA THR A 175 7.08 10.08 -15.50
C THR A 175 6.16 9.05 -16.11
N HIS A 176 5.66 9.30 -17.32
CA HIS A 176 4.93 8.30 -18.11
C HIS A 176 5.75 7.03 -18.30
N GLY A 177 7.05 7.16 -18.58
CA GLY A 177 7.98 6.04 -18.73
C GLY A 177 8.15 5.22 -17.45
N ASN A 178 8.24 5.88 -16.28
CA ASN A 178 8.32 5.16 -15.00
C ASN A 178 7.12 4.24 -14.80
N LEU A 179 5.90 4.78 -15.01
CA LEU A 179 4.65 4.03 -14.82
C LEU A 179 4.45 2.96 -15.89
N ALA A 180 4.73 3.26 -17.15
CA ALA A 180 4.62 2.31 -18.25
C ALA A 180 5.59 1.12 -18.07
N SER A 181 6.80 1.37 -17.57
CA SER A 181 7.78 0.30 -17.29
C SER A 181 7.29 -0.70 -16.23
N GLN A 182 6.52 -0.23 -15.24
CA GLN A 182 5.91 -1.09 -14.22
C GLN A 182 4.94 -2.11 -14.82
N LEU A 183 4.20 -1.74 -15.84
CA LEU A 183 3.24 -2.64 -16.49
C LEU A 183 3.94 -3.85 -17.12
N VAL A 184 5.14 -3.64 -17.68
CA VAL A 184 6.00 -4.72 -18.20
C VAL A 184 6.50 -5.61 -17.06
N GLN A 185 6.93 -5.01 -15.96
CA GLN A 185 7.50 -5.70 -14.80
C GLN A 185 6.44 -6.55 -14.08
N VAL A 186 5.25 -5.99 -13.88
CA VAL A 186 4.12 -6.67 -13.22
C VAL A 186 3.64 -7.86 -14.04
N HIS A 187 3.59 -7.75 -15.36
CA HIS A 187 3.15 -8.84 -16.23
C HIS A 187 3.97 -10.14 -16.05
N HIS A 188 5.25 -10.04 -15.68
CA HIS A 188 6.09 -11.21 -15.42
C HIS A 188 5.79 -11.90 -14.09
N ILE A 189 5.22 -11.15 -13.12
CA ILE A 189 4.84 -11.69 -11.81
C ILE A 189 3.37 -12.11 -11.81
N TRP A 190 2.53 -11.28 -12.41
CA TRP A 190 1.10 -11.47 -12.48
C TRP A 190 0.63 -11.34 -13.94
N PRO A 191 0.54 -12.45 -14.67
CA PRO A 191 0.08 -12.45 -16.06
C PRO A 191 -1.46 -12.33 -16.12
N ILE A 192 -1.97 -11.15 -15.77
CA ILE A 192 -3.40 -10.82 -15.82
C ILE A 192 -3.95 -10.99 -17.24
N LYS A 193 -5.19 -11.44 -17.37
CA LYS A 193 -5.90 -11.70 -18.62
C LYS A 193 -7.16 -10.85 -18.71
N GLU A 194 -7.76 -10.80 -19.90
CA GLU A 194 -8.99 -10.03 -20.16
C GLU A 194 -10.19 -10.48 -19.31
N GLU A 195 -10.28 -11.78 -19.03
CA GLU A 195 -11.34 -12.36 -18.21
C GLU A 195 -11.14 -12.16 -16.70
N ASP A 196 -10.03 -11.56 -16.28
CA ASP A 196 -9.76 -11.32 -14.86
C ASP A 196 -10.64 -10.21 -14.29
N ILE A 197 -11.01 -10.42 -13.03
CA ILE A 197 -11.85 -9.51 -12.27
C ILE A 197 -11.08 -9.03 -11.04
N TYR A 198 -10.81 -7.74 -10.99
CA TYR A 198 -10.09 -7.10 -9.91
C TYR A 198 -11.07 -6.43 -8.93
N LEU A 199 -10.93 -6.69 -7.64
CA LEU A 199 -11.62 -5.94 -6.58
C LEU A 199 -10.65 -4.95 -5.95
N SER A 200 -10.92 -3.65 -6.15
CA SER A 200 -10.11 -2.55 -5.62
C SER A 200 -10.33 -2.36 -4.13
N VAL A 201 -9.26 -2.41 -3.35
CA VAL A 201 -9.31 -2.35 -1.87
C VAL A 201 -8.44 -1.23 -1.32
N LEU A 202 -7.29 -0.99 -1.95
CA LEU A 202 -6.34 0.03 -1.52
C LEU A 202 -6.64 1.37 -2.21
N PRO A 203 -6.22 2.52 -1.65
CA PRO A 203 -6.47 3.81 -2.30
C PRO A 203 -5.79 3.93 -3.66
N LEU A 204 -6.54 4.36 -4.69
CA LEU A 204 -6.01 4.67 -6.04
C LEU A 204 -4.97 5.80 -6.04
N SER A 205 -5.00 6.65 -5.03
CA SER A 205 -3.99 7.69 -4.79
C SER A 205 -2.63 7.14 -4.30
N HIS A 206 -2.54 5.84 -4.01
CA HIS A 206 -1.28 5.18 -3.66
C HIS A 206 -0.74 4.43 -4.88
N THR A 207 0.58 4.52 -5.16
CA THR A 207 1.22 3.85 -6.31
C THR A 207 0.92 2.36 -6.41
N PHE A 208 0.76 1.67 -5.30
CA PHE A 208 0.49 0.23 -5.28
C PHE A 208 -0.82 -0.11 -5.98
N GLU A 209 -1.90 0.61 -5.67
CA GLU A 209 -3.21 0.40 -6.30
C GLU A 209 -3.28 1.07 -7.68
N ASN A 210 -2.68 2.26 -7.83
CA ASN A 210 -2.65 2.97 -9.10
C ASN A 210 -1.93 2.17 -10.18
N SER A 211 -0.64 1.88 -9.99
CA SER A 211 0.17 1.25 -11.02
C SER A 211 -0.12 -0.24 -11.17
N LEU A 212 -0.13 -0.99 -10.05
CA LEU A 212 -0.28 -2.44 -10.11
C LEU A 212 -1.75 -2.88 -10.23
N GLY A 213 -2.69 -2.08 -9.73
CA GLY A 213 -4.13 -2.30 -9.89
C GLY A 213 -4.66 -1.66 -11.17
N LEU A 214 -4.99 -0.35 -11.11
CA LEU A 214 -5.71 0.36 -12.17
C LEU A 214 -5.02 0.28 -13.53
N LEU A 215 -3.76 0.71 -13.62
CA LEU A 215 -3.06 0.77 -14.91
C LEU A 215 -2.88 -0.62 -15.52
N THR A 216 -2.64 -1.64 -14.70
CA THR A 216 -2.48 -3.02 -15.17
C THR A 216 -3.82 -3.59 -15.68
N VAL A 217 -4.92 -3.32 -14.98
CA VAL A 217 -6.28 -3.73 -15.40
C VAL A 217 -6.64 -3.09 -16.75
N VAL A 218 -6.44 -1.78 -16.88
CA VAL A 218 -6.70 -1.05 -18.13
C VAL A 218 -5.85 -1.62 -19.27
N MET A 219 -4.54 -1.77 -19.07
CA MET A 219 -3.63 -2.31 -20.10
C MET A 219 -4.04 -3.69 -20.60
N LYS A 220 -4.68 -4.50 -19.77
CA LYS A 220 -4.98 -5.92 -20.07
C LYS A 220 -6.41 -6.18 -20.51
N GLY A 221 -7.25 -5.19 -20.56
CA GLY A 221 -8.67 -5.36 -20.94
C GLY A 221 -9.50 -6.08 -19.89
N ALA A 222 -9.00 -6.17 -18.65
CA ALA A 222 -9.67 -6.79 -17.51
C ALA A 222 -10.69 -5.83 -16.86
N SER A 223 -11.49 -6.32 -15.91
CA SER A 223 -12.47 -5.49 -15.21
C SER A 223 -12.10 -5.19 -13.78
N MET A 224 -12.49 -4.00 -13.27
CA MET A 224 -12.22 -3.49 -11.94
C MET A 224 -13.51 -3.05 -11.24
N TYR A 225 -13.69 -3.50 -10.01
CA TYR A 225 -14.85 -3.14 -9.19
C TYR A 225 -14.45 -2.38 -7.94
N PHE A 226 -15.18 -1.31 -7.64
CA PHE A 226 -14.94 -0.44 -6.50
C PHE A 226 -16.00 -0.62 -5.42
N HIS A 227 -15.62 -0.45 -4.16
CA HIS A 227 -16.58 -0.41 -3.07
C HIS A 227 -17.36 0.90 -3.08
N ASN A 228 -18.70 0.82 -2.98
CA ASN A 228 -19.58 1.98 -2.82
C ASN A 228 -19.75 2.42 -1.35
N LYS A 229 -19.19 1.64 -0.40
CA LYS A 229 -19.22 1.89 1.05
C LYS A 229 -17.82 1.73 1.62
N LEU A 230 -17.61 2.25 2.84
CA LEU A 230 -16.35 2.00 3.56
C LEU A 230 -16.06 0.50 3.64
N PRO A 231 -14.86 0.03 3.29
CA PRO A 231 -14.50 -1.38 3.29
C PRO A 231 -14.21 -1.89 4.72
N ILE A 232 -15.26 -1.92 5.57
CA ILE A 232 -15.21 -2.67 6.81
C ILE A 232 -15.34 -4.17 6.52
N SER A 233 -14.97 -5.03 7.46
CA SER A 233 -14.90 -6.48 7.23
C SER A 233 -16.18 -7.10 6.66
N SER A 234 -17.36 -6.62 7.07
CA SER A 234 -18.66 -7.13 6.57
C SER A 234 -18.94 -6.70 5.14
N THR A 235 -18.77 -5.41 4.82
CA THR A 235 -19.00 -4.87 3.46
C THR A 235 -17.99 -5.41 2.46
N PHE A 236 -16.75 -5.62 2.89
CA PHE A 236 -15.73 -6.28 2.07
C PHE A 236 -16.14 -7.70 1.69
N MET A 237 -16.56 -8.53 2.66
CA MET A 237 -16.97 -9.91 2.40
C MET A 237 -18.24 -10.00 1.55
N GLU A 238 -19.14 -9.03 1.65
CA GLU A 238 -20.30 -8.89 0.76
C GLU A 238 -19.86 -8.61 -0.67
N SER A 239 -18.98 -7.65 -0.87
CA SER A 239 -18.40 -7.33 -2.18
C SER A 239 -17.71 -8.51 -2.82
N VAL A 240 -16.91 -9.25 -2.05
CA VAL A 240 -16.26 -10.48 -2.53
C VAL A 240 -17.27 -11.53 -3.02
N LYS A 241 -18.41 -11.69 -2.34
CA LYS A 241 -19.46 -12.63 -2.76
C LYS A 241 -20.13 -12.22 -4.06
N ILE A 242 -20.37 -10.91 -4.25
CA ILE A 242 -21.01 -10.35 -5.44
C ILE A 242 -20.05 -10.42 -6.63
N VAL A 243 -18.84 -9.90 -6.47
CA VAL A 243 -17.85 -9.75 -7.54
C VAL A 243 -17.17 -11.07 -7.89
N ARG A 244 -16.89 -11.93 -6.89
CA ARG A 244 -16.09 -13.16 -7.02
C ARG A 244 -14.77 -12.88 -7.74
N PRO A 245 -13.90 -12.04 -7.18
CA PRO A 245 -12.71 -11.56 -7.86
C PRO A 245 -11.72 -12.68 -8.16
N THR A 246 -10.95 -12.52 -9.24
CA THR A 246 -9.77 -13.35 -9.53
C THR A 246 -8.51 -12.75 -8.94
N THR A 247 -8.52 -11.44 -8.68
CA THR A 247 -7.37 -10.70 -8.16
C THR A 247 -7.76 -9.68 -7.11
N ILE A 248 -6.91 -9.60 -6.07
CA ILE A 248 -6.96 -8.58 -5.02
C ILE A 248 -5.52 -8.19 -4.68
N LEU A 249 -5.25 -6.89 -4.54
CA LEU A 249 -4.03 -6.37 -3.90
C LEU A 249 -4.37 -5.88 -2.49
N THR A 250 -3.48 -6.14 -1.54
CA THR A 250 -3.75 -5.78 -0.14
C THR A 250 -2.46 -5.60 0.67
N VAL A 251 -2.63 -5.17 1.92
CA VAL A 251 -1.53 -5.09 2.91
C VAL A 251 -1.58 -6.31 3.86
N PRO A 252 -0.44 -6.68 4.48
CA PRO A 252 -0.36 -7.84 5.38
C PRO A 252 -1.42 -7.85 6.47
N LEU A 253 -1.68 -6.71 7.09
CA LEU A 253 -2.62 -6.57 8.21
C LEU A 253 -4.01 -7.17 7.92
N PHE A 254 -4.45 -7.11 6.66
CA PHE A 254 -5.75 -7.63 6.25
C PHE A 254 -5.84 -9.16 6.41
N ILE A 255 -4.89 -9.89 5.83
CA ILE A 255 -4.88 -11.36 5.89
C ILE A 255 -4.44 -11.86 7.28
N GLU A 256 -3.59 -11.12 7.97
CA GLU A 256 -3.18 -11.40 9.34
C GLU A 256 -4.36 -11.32 10.32
N LYS A 257 -5.21 -10.28 10.22
CA LYS A 257 -6.43 -10.18 11.01
C LYS A 257 -7.39 -11.35 10.72
N ALA A 258 -7.55 -11.73 9.45
CA ALA A 258 -8.38 -12.88 9.08
C ALA A 258 -7.82 -14.18 9.68
N TYR A 259 -6.50 -14.37 9.63
CA TYR A 259 -5.86 -15.54 10.24
C TYR A 259 -6.00 -15.55 11.76
N ARG A 260 -5.63 -14.47 12.44
CA ARG A 260 -5.61 -14.39 13.91
C ARG A 260 -7.01 -14.45 14.53
N ASN A 261 -7.97 -13.74 13.95
CA ASN A 261 -9.29 -13.59 14.57
C ASN A 261 -10.29 -14.67 14.17
N VAL A 262 -10.12 -15.30 13.02
CA VAL A 262 -11.08 -16.28 12.50
C VAL A 262 -10.47 -17.67 12.34
N ILE A 263 -9.30 -17.76 11.66
CA ILE A 263 -8.77 -19.07 11.25
C ILE A 263 -8.07 -19.77 12.42
N LYS A 264 -7.15 -19.11 13.10
CA LYS A 264 -6.37 -19.68 14.20
C LYS A 264 -7.25 -20.15 15.37
N PRO A 265 -8.25 -19.37 15.86
CA PRO A 265 -9.15 -19.85 16.91
C PRO A 265 -9.93 -21.10 16.52
N GLU A 266 -10.39 -21.20 15.26
CA GLU A 266 -11.09 -22.41 14.80
C GLU A 266 -10.14 -23.62 14.68
N LEU A 267 -8.89 -23.41 14.28
CA LEU A 267 -7.87 -24.46 14.25
C LEU A 267 -7.53 -24.97 15.66
N GLU A 268 -7.51 -24.11 16.65
CA GLU A 268 -7.12 -24.39 18.05
C GLU A 268 -8.31 -24.64 18.99
N LYS A 269 -9.53 -24.78 18.48
CA LYS A 269 -10.78 -24.82 19.23
C LYS A 269 -10.83 -25.89 20.33
N THR A 270 -10.18 -27.04 20.13
CA THR A 270 -10.14 -28.14 21.10
C THR A 270 -8.71 -28.49 21.48
N ALA A 271 -8.54 -29.09 22.70
CA ALA A 271 -7.23 -29.58 23.16
C ALA A 271 -6.62 -30.59 22.17
N LEU A 272 -7.45 -31.48 21.61
CA LEU A 272 -7.02 -32.43 20.60
C LEU A 272 -6.47 -31.74 19.34
N ARG A 273 -7.16 -30.71 18.82
CA ARG A 273 -6.69 -29.96 17.64
C ARG A 273 -5.35 -29.27 17.92
N ARG A 274 -5.18 -28.69 19.11
CA ARG A 274 -3.91 -28.07 19.52
C ARG A 274 -2.76 -29.09 19.53
N ILE A 275 -2.99 -30.29 20.06
CA ILE A 275 -2.01 -31.38 20.03
C ILE A 275 -1.71 -31.81 18.58
N LEU A 276 -2.72 -31.96 17.74
CA LEU A 276 -2.55 -32.33 16.33
C LEU A 276 -1.74 -31.27 15.54
N LEU A 277 -1.87 -30.00 15.88
CA LEU A 277 -1.09 -28.91 15.24
C LEU A 277 0.41 -28.97 15.54
N THR A 278 0.85 -29.65 16.60
CA THR A 278 2.28 -29.86 16.88
C THR A 278 2.92 -30.81 15.87
N SER A 279 2.16 -31.76 15.34
CA SER A 279 2.61 -32.68 14.29
C SER A 279 2.62 -31.98 12.92
N SER A 280 3.75 -32.02 12.23
CA SER A 280 3.92 -31.40 10.91
C SER A 280 2.93 -31.93 9.86
N LEU A 281 2.60 -33.23 9.90
CA LEU A 281 1.66 -33.87 8.97
C LEU A 281 0.22 -33.39 9.21
N PHE A 282 -0.25 -33.47 10.46
CA PHE A 282 -1.61 -33.04 10.79
C PHE A 282 -1.80 -31.55 10.62
N ARG A 283 -0.80 -30.74 10.99
CA ARG A 283 -0.80 -29.29 10.73
C ARG A 283 -0.99 -28.98 9.23
N ARG A 284 -0.28 -29.66 8.32
CA ARG A 284 -0.48 -29.49 6.88
C ARG A 284 -1.91 -29.84 6.44
N ILE A 285 -2.48 -30.91 6.95
CA ILE A 285 -3.85 -31.32 6.61
C ILE A 285 -4.86 -30.26 7.09
N MET A 286 -4.72 -29.81 8.33
CA MET A 286 -5.62 -28.82 8.93
C MET A 286 -5.50 -27.46 8.19
N TYR A 287 -4.27 -27.02 7.90
CA TYR A 287 -4.03 -25.79 7.16
C TYR A 287 -4.58 -25.85 5.74
N ARG A 288 -4.44 -26.97 5.03
CA ARG A 288 -5.04 -27.15 3.70
C ARG A 288 -6.57 -27.03 3.72
N LYS A 289 -7.23 -27.67 4.68
CA LYS A 289 -8.68 -27.57 4.84
C LYS A 289 -9.12 -26.13 5.15
N ALA A 290 -8.41 -25.43 6.04
CA ALA A 290 -8.71 -24.05 6.40
C ALA A 290 -8.44 -23.08 5.24
N ALA A 291 -7.32 -23.25 4.53
CA ALA A 291 -6.99 -22.41 3.37
C ALA A 291 -7.97 -22.62 2.19
N LYS A 292 -8.47 -23.86 1.99
CA LYS A 292 -9.53 -24.12 1.02
C LYS A 292 -10.82 -23.39 1.38
N LYS A 293 -11.25 -23.43 2.66
CA LYS A 293 -12.41 -22.66 3.12
C LYS A 293 -12.21 -21.15 2.97
N LEU A 294 -11.00 -20.65 3.23
CA LEU A 294 -10.67 -19.25 3.01
C LEU A 294 -10.80 -18.90 1.53
N PHE A 295 -10.22 -19.69 0.64
CA PHE A 295 -10.33 -19.52 -0.81
C PHE A 295 -11.78 -19.49 -1.29
N GLU A 296 -12.62 -20.42 -0.80
CA GLU A 296 -14.05 -20.46 -1.11
C GLU A 296 -14.77 -19.19 -0.60
N LYS A 297 -14.43 -18.70 0.60
CA LYS A 297 -14.97 -17.43 1.14
C LYS A 297 -14.59 -16.23 0.29
N PHE A 298 -13.42 -16.25 -0.35
CA PHE A 298 -12.98 -15.24 -1.30
C PHE A 298 -13.55 -15.43 -2.72
N GLY A 299 -14.65 -16.16 -2.87
CA GLY A 299 -15.37 -16.35 -4.12
C GLY A 299 -14.91 -17.58 -4.92
N GLY A 300 -13.90 -18.30 -4.48
CA GLY A 300 -13.42 -19.57 -5.07
C GLY A 300 -12.82 -19.42 -6.49
N ARG A 301 -12.40 -18.20 -6.89
CA ARG A 301 -11.86 -17.90 -8.21
C ARG A 301 -10.51 -17.19 -8.18
N LEU A 302 -9.98 -16.87 -7.01
CA LEU A 302 -8.70 -16.16 -6.89
C LEU A 302 -7.59 -16.90 -7.64
N THR A 303 -6.90 -16.17 -8.50
CA THR A 303 -5.66 -16.58 -9.18
C THR A 303 -4.44 -15.84 -8.63
N PHE A 304 -4.68 -14.65 -8.05
CA PHE A 304 -3.63 -13.80 -7.51
C PHE A 304 -4.13 -12.99 -6.30
N PHE A 305 -3.42 -13.11 -5.19
CA PHE A 305 -3.63 -12.31 -3.98
C PHE A 305 -2.32 -11.63 -3.60
N GLY A 306 -2.13 -10.40 -4.09
CA GLY A 306 -0.88 -9.65 -3.92
C GLY A 306 -0.81 -8.97 -2.56
N ILE A 307 0.27 -9.19 -1.84
CA ILE A 307 0.54 -8.62 -0.52
C ILE A 307 1.79 -7.74 -0.61
N GLY A 308 1.66 -6.47 -0.23
CA GLY A 308 2.77 -5.51 -0.25
C GLY A 308 2.63 -4.43 0.82
N GLY A 309 3.59 -3.50 0.86
CA GLY A 309 3.58 -2.32 1.75
C GLY A 309 4.14 -2.55 3.16
N ALA A 310 4.20 -3.79 3.64
CA ALA A 310 4.84 -4.17 4.91
C ALA A 310 5.27 -5.65 4.88
N LYS A 311 6.06 -6.07 5.87
CA LYS A 311 6.48 -7.48 6.04
C LYS A 311 5.28 -8.32 6.53
N LEU A 312 5.06 -9.47 5.89
CA LEU A 312 4.03 -10.43 6.30
C LEU A 312 4.50 -11.22 7.52
N ASP A 313 3.63 -11.37 8.52
CA ASP A 313 3.87 -12.18 9.71
C ASP A 313 4.18 -13.64 9.37
N GLY A 314 5.25 -14.18 9.97
CA GLY A 314 5.74 -15.51 9.66
C GLY A 314 4.75 -16.64 9.98
N GLU A 315 3.90 -16.50 10.98
CA GLU A 315 2.88 -17.51 11.31
C GLU A 315 1.75 -17.53 10.25
N THR A 316 1.30 -16.34 9.86
CA THR A 316 0.30 -16.18 8.79
C THR A 316 0.85 -16.68 7.46
N GLU A 317 2.09 -16.33 7.11
CA GLU A 317 2.73 -16.84 5.90
C GLU A 317 2.90 -18.36 5.91
N LEU A 318 3.28 -18.93 7.05
CA LEU A 318 3.37 -20.40 7.19
C LEU A 318 2.02 -21.08 6.93
N PHE A 319 0.93 -20.48 7.43
CA PHE A 319 -0.43 -20.96 7.15
C PHE A 319 -0.73 -20.92 5.65
N LEU A 320 -0.53 -19.78 4.98
CA LEU A 320 -0.79 -19.64 3.54
C LEU A 320 0.05 -20.62 2.72
N ARG A 321 1.33 -20.74 3.01
CA ARG A 321 2.27 -21.62 2.30
C ARG A 321 1.94 -23.10 2.47
N LEU A 322 1.66 -23.57 3.68
CA LEU A 322 1.29 -24.97 3.93
C LEU A 322 -0.12 -25.29 3.45
N GLY A 323 -0.99 -24.30 3.43
CA GLY A 323 -2.36 -24.39 2.94
C GLY A 323 -2.47 -24.68 1.45
N LYS A 324 -1.56 -24.13 0.62
CA LYS A 324 -1.44 -24.36 -0.83
C LYS A 324 -2.63 -24.00 -1.73
N HIS A 325 -3.78 -23.68 -1.18
CA HIS A 325 -5.00 -23.37 -1.93
C HIS A 325 -5.22 -21.88 -2.12
N PHE A 326 -4.48 -21.03 -1.40
CA PHE A 326 -4.63 -19.60 -1.46
C PHE A 326 -3.46 -19.00 -2.24
N PRO A 327 -3.71 -18.34 -3.41
CA PRO A 327 -2.67 -17.93 -4.34
C PRO A 327 -2.02 -16.60 -3.93
N TYR A 328 -1.37 -16.55 -2.76
CA TYR A 328 -0.71 -15.35 -2.30
C TYR A 328 0.60 -15.09 -3.06
N ALA A 329 0.87 -13.82 -3.27
CA ALA A 329 2.08 -13.28 -3.85
C ALA A 329 2.63 -12.18 -2.95
N ILE A 330 3.93 -11.95 -2.97
CA ILE A 330 4.57 -10.90 -2.15
C ILE A 330 5.33 -9.95 -3.05
N GLY A 331 5.22 -8.65 -2.77
CA GLY A 331 5.95 -7.59 -3.44
C GLY A 331 6.57 -6.60 -2.46
N TYR A 332 7.75 -6.07 -2.83
CA TYR A 332 8.44 -4.99 -2.15
C TYR A 332 8.70 -3.85 -3.13
N GLY A 333 8.49 -2.64 -2.66
CA GLY A 333 8.75 -1.42 -3.40
C GLY A 333 8.36 -0.17 -2.62
N LEU A 334 8.59 0.96 -3.25
CA LEU A 334 8.37 2.29 -2.69
C LEU A 334 7.65 3.17 -3.70
N THR A 335 7.04 4.26 -3.27
CA THR A 335 6.47 5.25 -4.19
C THR A 335 7.50 5.75 -5.17
N GLU A 336 8.74 5.95 -4.71
CA GLU A 336 9.90 6.38 -5.48
C GLU A 336 10.34 5.40 -6.57
N THR A 337 9.74 4.21 -6.62
CA THR A 337 10.06 3.14 -7.58
C THR A 337 8.83 2.66 -8.36
N ALA A 338 7.73 3.37 -8.37
CA ALA A 338 6.52 3.30 -9.19
C ALA A 338 5.60 2.04 -9.11
N PRO A 339 5.50 1.18 -8.10
CA PRO A 339 6.31 1.04 -6.91
C PRO A 339 7.25 -0.19 -6.90
N LEU A 340 7.05 -1.24 -7.73
CA LEU A 340 7.56 -2.60 -7.53
C LEU A 340 9.05 -2.74 -7.90
N ILE A 341 9.83 -3.29 -7.00
CA ILE A 341 11.26 -3.57 -7.17
C ILE A 341 11.53 -5.08 -7.18
N ILE A 342 10.96 -5.77 -6.19
CA ILE A 342 11.20 -7.18 -5.91
C ILE A 342 9.85 -7.84 -5.70
N GLY A 343 9.64 -9.02 -6.28
CA GLY A 343 8.39 -9.73 -6.13
C GLY A 343 8.50 -11.23 -6.39
N ALA A 344 7.48 -11.95 -5.93
CA ALA A 344 7.28 -13.37 -6.18
C ALA A 344 5.82 -13.64 -6.52
N ASN A 345 5.58 -14.37 -7.60
CA ASN A 345 4.24 -14.88 -7.90
C ASN A 345 3.87 -16.06 -6.97
N PRO A 346 2.60 -16.52 -6.97
CA PRO A 346 2.16 -17.61 -6.08
C PRO A 346 2.97 -18.92 -6.17
N ASN A 347 3.64 -19.18 -7.30
CA ASN A 347 4.48 -20.37 -7.48
C ASN A 347 5.94 -20.16 -7.04
N GLN A 348 6.35 -18.91 -6.84
CA GLN A 348 7.73 -18.52 -6.52
C GLN A 348 7.92 -18.08 -5.07
N VAL A 349 6.82 -17.87 -4.31
CA VAL A 349 6.90 -17.45 -2.91
C VAL A 349 7.75 -18.41 -2.07
N SER A 350 8.60 -17.84 -1.24
CA SER A 350 9.45 -18.57 -0.30
C SER A 350 9.38 -17.90 1.07
N TRP A 351 9.33 -18.71 2.11
CA TRP A 351 9.09 -18.26 3.48
C TRP A 351 10.01 -17.12 3.90
N GLN A 352 9.41 -16.04 4.37
CA GLN A 352 10.08 -14.81 4.83
C GLN A 352 11.00 -14.13 3.80
N THR A 353 10.77 -14.39 2.50
CA THR A 353 11.45 -13.66 1.43
C THR A 353 10.45 -12.95 0.54
N THR A 354 10.86 -11.82 -0.01
CA THR A 354 10.00 -11.04 -0.92
C THR A 354 10.05 -11.56 -2.37
N GLY A 355 11.09 -12.30 -2.75
CA GLY A 355 11.24 -12.83 -4.10
C GLY A 355 12.48 -12.31 -4.83
N TYR A 356 12.33 -12.10 -6.12
CA TYR A 356 13.40 -11.72 -7.05
C TYR A 356 13.21 -10.29 -7.56
N PRO A 357 14.30 -9.60 -7.98
CA PRO A 357 14.18 -8.35 -8.72
C PRO A 357 13.26 -8.52 -9.93
N VAL A 358 12.41 -7.53 -10.17
CA VAL A 358 11.52 -7.54 -11.34
C VAL A 358 12.32 -7.27 -12.63
N LYS A 359 11.73 -7.57 -13.77
CA LYS A 359 12.39 -7.43 -15.08
C LYS A 359 12.89 -6.00 -15.29
N ASN A 360 14.09 -5.85 -15.83
CA ASN A 360 14.76 -4.57 -16.11
C ASN A 360 15.08 -3.71 -14.86
N VAL A 361 15.03 -4.29 -13.67
CA VAL A 361 15.45 -3.65 -12.42
C VAL A 361 16.70 -4.35 -11.89
N GLN A 362 17.73 -3.55 -11.61
CA GLN A 362 18.94 -3.99 -10.95
C GLN A 362 18.85 -3.69 -9.47
N VAL A 363 19.23 -4.66 -8.65
CA VAL A 363 19.25 -4.52 -7.19
C VAL A 363 20.63 -4.92 -6.69
N LYS A 364 21.23 -4.13 -5.81
CA LYS A 364 22.46 -4.48 -5.09
C LYS A 364 22.32 -4.17 -3.62
N LEU A 365 23.08 -4.86 -2.79
CA LEU A 365 23.27 -4.51 -1.38
C LEU A 365 24.57 -3.72 -1.23
N VAL A 366 24.51 -2.63 -0.48
CA VAL A 366 25.63 -1.73 -0.21
C VAL A 366 25.88 -1.68 1.29
N ASP A 367 27.13 -1.44 1.70
CA ASP A 367 27.56 -1.40 3.10
C ASP A 367 27.17 -2.69 3.87
N ILE A 368 27.51 -3.84 3.25
CA ILE A 368 27.16 -5.15 3.79
C ILE A 368 27.93 -5.41 5.09
N ASN A 369 27.18 -5.64 6.17
CA ASN A 369 27.75 -6.13 7.42
C ASN A 369 28.24 -7.57 7.26
N PRO A 370 29.52 -7.88 7.49
CA PRO A 370 30.09 -9.20 7.23
C PRO A 370 29.57 -10.30 8.18
N GLU A 371 29.02 -9.94 9.35
CA GLU A 371 28.50 -10.89 10.32
C GLU A 371 27.03 -11.24 10.04
N THR A 372 26.20 -10.24 9.72
CA THR A 372 24.76 -10.44 9.50
C THR A 372 24.39 -10.60 8.02
N MET A 373 25.32 -10.25 7.10
CA MET A 373 25.10 -10.19 5.65
C MET A 373 23.99 -9.20 5.24
N GLU A 374 23.64 -8.26 6.11
CA GLU A 374 22.69 -7.21 5.87
C GLU A 374 23.35 -6.03 5.16
N GLY A 375 22.68 -5.50 4.14
CA GLY A 375 23.13 -4.31 3.43
C GLY A 375 21.96 -3.43 3.01
N GLU A 376 22.23 -2.16 2.71
CA GLU A 376 21.22 -1.26 2.18
C GLU A 376 20.87 -1.65 0.74
N ILE A 377 19.57 -1.71 0.42
CA ILE A 377 19.09 -1.96 -0.93
C ILE A 377 19.27 -0.70 -1.78
N TRP A 378 20.06 -0.81 -2.83
CA TRP A 378 20.13 0.19 -3.89
C TRP A 378 19.52 -0.38 -5.17
N VAL A 379 18.78 0.46 -5.88
CA VAL A 379 17.98 0.05 -7.04
C VAL A 379 18.28 0.94 -8.24
N LYS A 380 18.37 0.35 -9.43
CA LYS A 380 18.47 1.07 -10.70
C LYS A 380 17.54 0.44 -11.72
N GLY A 381 16.73 1.25 -12.39
CA GLY A 381 15.79 0.77 -13.39
C GLY A 381 14.92 1.88 -13.98
N PRO A 382 14.14 1.57 -15.01
CA PRO A 382 13.27 2.55 -15.68
C PRO A 382 12.10 3.03 -14.82
N ASN A 383 11.82 2.35 -13.71
CA ASN A 383 10.76 2.66 -12.75
C ASN A 383 11.18 3.64 -11.64
N ILE A 384 12.44 4.11 -11.65
CA ILE A 384 12.94 5.02 -10.63
C ILE A 384 12.42 6.44 -10.90
N MET A 385 11.91 7.10 -9.85
CA MET A 385 11.38 8.46 -9.89
C MET A 385 12.34 9.48 -10.52
N LYS A 386 11.80 10.55 -11.05
CA LYS A 386 12.59 11.72 -11.53
C LYS A 386 13.23 12.50 -10.37
N GLY A 387 12.63 12.43 -9.18
CA GLY A 387 13.09 13.10 -7.97
C GLY A 387 11.92 13.56 -7.10
N TYR A 388 12.21 14.36 -6.08
CA TYR A 388 11.20 15.00 -5.23
C TYR A 388 10.86 16.39 -5.76
N TYR A 389 9.59 16.67 -5.94
CA TYR A 389 9.08 17.94 -6.45
C TYR A 389 9.51 19.10 -5.54
N LYS A 390 10.09 20.15 -6.13
CA LYS A 390 10.65 21.33 -5.44
C LYS A 390 11.70 21.01 -4.34
N ASN A 391 12.33 19.81 -4.39
CA ASN A 391 13.33 19.45 -3.40
C ASN A 391 14.54 18.74 -4.05
N PRO A 392 15.35 19.47 -4.83
CA PRO A 392 16.54 18.92 -5.48
C PRO A 392 17.62 18.46 -4.49
N GLU A 393 17.77 19.13 -3.35
CA GLU A 393 18.73 18.76 -2.31
C GLU A 393 18.43 17.37 -1.77
N LEU A 394 17.18 17.12 -1.38
CA LEU A 394 16.78 15.80 -0.93
C LEU A 394 16.91 14.75 -2.04
N THR A 395 16.62 15.11 -3.28
CA THR A 395 16.77 14.21 -4.44
C THR A 395 18.23 13.75 -4.56
N GLN A 396 19.19 14.65 -4.48
CA GLN A 396 20.62 14.33 -4.53
C GLN A 396 21.11 13.42 -3.40
N THR A 397 20.45 13.43 -2.24
CA THR A 397 20.82 12.51 -1.14
C THR A 397 20.45 11.06 -1.42
N VAL A 398 19.43 10.81 -2.24
CA VAL A 398 18.88 9.47 -2.50
C VAL A 398 19.12 8.95 -3.91
N LEU A 399 19.34 9.84 -4.89
CA LEU A 399 19.70 9.47 -6.27
C LEU A 399 21.17 9.78 -6.53
N THR A 400 21.92 8.76 -6.95
CA THR A 400 23.32 8.94 -7.34
C THR A 400 23.42 9.42 -8.80
N GLU A 401 24.54 10.04 -9.17
CA GLU A 401 24.80 10.53 -10.54
C GLU A 401 24.73 9.42 -11.59
N ASP A 402 25.12 8.19 -11.22
CA ASP A 402 25.06 7.01 -12.08
C ASP A 402 23.69 6.29 -12.06
N GLY A 403 22.66 6.91 -11.44
CA GLY A 403 21.27 6.50 -11.52
C GLY A 403 20.83 5.41 -10.53
N TRP A 404 21.55 5.19 -9.43
CA TRP A 404 21.08 4.34 -8.33
C TRP A 404 20.23 5.12 -7.36
N PHE A 405 19.11 4.52 -6.95
CA PHE A 405 18.25 5.01 -5.87
C PHE A 405 18.56 4.26 -4.57
N LYS A 406 18.88 5.00 -3.52
CA LYS A 406 19.11 4.53 -2.16
C LYS A 406 17.77 4.40 -1.46
N THR A 407 17.35 3.18 -1.18
CA THR A 407 15.98 2.95 -0.63
C THR A 407 15.88 3.29 0.86
N GLY A 408 16.99 3.27 1.58
CA GLY A 408 17.05 3.34 3.05
C GLY A 408 16.46 2.10 3.73
N ASP A 409 16.29 1.00 3.00
CA ASP A 409 15.84 -0.28 3.54
C ASP A 409 17.00 -1.28 3.59
N LEU A 410 17.08 -2.07 4.64
CA LEU A 410 18.08 -3.14 4.82
C LEU A 410 17.50 -4.48 4.39
N ALA A 411 18.32 -5.29 3.75
CA ALA A 411 17.97 -6.66 3.37
C ALA A 411 19.15 -7.61 3.41
N VAL A 412 18.84 -8.91 3.38
CA VAL A 412 19.78 -10.00 3.13
C VAL A 412 19.39 -10.68 1.81
N GLU A 413 20.37 -10.94 0.96
CA GLU A 413 20.19 -11.74 -0.24
C GLU A 413 20.48 -13.22 0.05
N LYS A 414 19.57 -14.10 -0.37
CA LYS A 414 19.71 -15.55 -0.24
C LYS A 414 19.33 -16.22 -1.58
N LYS A 415 20.32 -16.65 -2.35
CA LYS A 415 20.08 -17.36 -3.64
C LYS A 415 19.22 -16.55 -4.62
N GLY A 416 19.54 -15.27 -4.76
CA GLY A 416 18.83 -14.32 -5.61
C GLY A 416 17.50 -13.80 -5.06
N ARG A 417 17.06 -14.25 -3.88
CA ARG A 417 15.88 -13.74 -3.17
C ARG A 417 16.29 -12.79 -2.06
N TYR A 418 15.46 -11.79 -1.83
CA TYR A 418 15.70 -10.78 -0.83
C TYR A 418 14.77 -10.96 0.37
N GLU A 419 15.32 -10.88 1.56
CA GLU A 419 14.61 -10.82 2.83
C GLU A 419 14.75 -9.40 3.38
N ILE A 420 13.66 -8.62 3.37
CA ILE A 420 13.65 -7.25 3.91
C ILE A 420 13.72 -7.33 5.42
N LYS A 421 14.65 -6.58 6.03
CA LYS A 421 14.87 -6.55 7.48
C LYS A 421 14.19 -5.37 8.14
N GLY A 422 14.30 -4.17 7.59
CA GLY A 422 13.67 -2.96 8.13
C GLY A 422 14.26 -1.70 7.54
N ARG A 423 13.88 -0.56 8.09
CA ARG A 423 14.36 0.75 7.69
C ARG A 423 15.66 1.11 8.37
N LEU A 424 16.68 1.51 7.63
CA LEU A 424 17.99 1.91 8.14
C LEU A 424 17.87 2.95 9.28
N LYS A 425 17.04 3.98 9.10
CA LYS A 425 16.83 5.04 10.11
C LYS A 425 16.00 4.64 11.33
N ASN A 426 15.34 3.49 11.29
CA ASN A 426 14.57 2.95 12.42
C ASN A 426 15.39 1.93 13.22
N VAL A 427 16.51 1.45 12.67
CA VAL A 427 17.40 0.52 13.38
C VAL A 427 17.86 1.15 14.67
N ILE A 428 17.73 0.40 15.76
CA ILE A 428 18.34 0.72 17.04
C ILE A 428 19.67 -0.03 17.09
N VAL A 429 20.76 0.70 17.24
CA VAL A 429 22.08 0.09 17.38
C VAL A 429 22.27 -0.28 18.84
N GLY A 430 22.35 -1.58 19.12
CA GLY A 430 22.55 -2.08 20.46
C GLY A 430 23.96 -1.76 21.00
N SER A 431 24.16 -1.98 22.30
CA SER A 431 25.38 -1.62 23.00
C SER A 431 26.63 -2.36 22.51
N THR A 432 26.49 -3.48 21.84
CA THR A 432 27.58 -4.29 21.25
C THR A 432 27.65 -4.15 19.72
N GLY A 433 26.90 -3.17 19.15
CA GLY A 433 26.92 -2.84 17.70
C GLY A 433 25.94 -3.64 16.83
N GLU A 434 25.09 -4.46 17.44
CA GLU A 434 24.08 -5.22 16.73
C GLU A 434 22.91 -4.34 16.26
N ASN A 435 22.38 -4.67 15.08
CA ASN A 435 21.17 -4.05 14.55
C ASN A 435 19.91 -4.67 15.19
N ILE A 436 19.12 -3.85 15.85
CA ILE A 436 17.82 -4.23 16.40
C ILE A 436 16.72 -3.58 15.55
N TYR A 437 15.79 -4.39 15.09
CA TYR A 437 14.68 -3.96 14.24
C TYR A 437 13.39 -3.82 15.08
N PRO A 438 12.98 -2.61 15.44
CA PRO A 438 11.78 -2.40 16.26
C PRO A 438 10.54 -3.06 15.67
N GLU A 439 10.39 -3.02 14.35
CA GLU A 439 9.25 -3.59 13.64
C GLU A 439 9.14 -5.12 13.82
N GLU A 440 10.24 -5.83 13.96
CA GLU A 440 10.22 -7.28 14.23
C GLU A 440 9.72 -7.59 15.65
N ILE A 441 10.09 -6.74 16.62
CA ILE A 441 9.64 -6.86 18.01
C ILE A 441 8.13 -6.52 18.10
N GLU A 442 7.72 -5.42 17.47
CA GLU A 442 6.33 -4.98 17.39
C GLU A 442 5.44 -6.04 16.73
N MET A 443 5.92 -6.69 15.67
CA MET A 443 5.22 -7.79 15.04
C MET A 443 4.93 -8.93 16.04
N ILE A 444 5.85 -9.24 16.93
CA ILE A 444 5.68 -10.28 17.96
C ILE A 444 4.66 -9.84 19.02
N LEU A 445 4.73 -8.57 19.47
CA LEU A 445 3.77 -8.01 20.43
C LEU A 445 2.37 -7.97 19.87
N ASN A 446 2.24 -7.48 18.63
CA ASN A 446 0.96 -7.32 17.93
C ASN A 446 0.29 -8.66 17.57
N GLN A 447 0.96 -9.80 17.74
CA GLN A 447 0.33 -11.13 17.67
C GLN A 447 -0.53 -11.46 18.88
N SER A 448 -0.34 -10.78 20.00
CA SER A 448 -1.20 -10.94 21.18
C SER A 448 -2.56 -10.27 20.96
N LYS A 449 -3.65 -10.95 21.31
CA LYS A 449 -5.00 -10.36 21.29
C LYS A 449 -5.14 -9.18 22.23
N LEU A 450 -4.29 -9.12 23.26
CA LEU A 450 -4.24 -8.00 24.22
C LEU A 450 -3.72 -6.71 23.59
N VAL A 451 -3.00 -6.78 22.47
CA VAL A 451 -2.33 -5.65 21.84
C VAL A 451 -3.10 -5.22 20.61
N LEU A 452 -3.54 -3.98 20.57
CA LEU A 452 -4.05 -3.34 19.35
C LEU A 452 -2.90 -2.92 18.47
N GLU A 453 -1.96 -2.17 19.05
CA GLU A 453 -0.77 -1.65 18.36
C GLU A 453 0.37 -1.47 19.36
N SER A 454 1.60 -1.46 18.83
CA SER A 454 2.79 -1.21 19.64
C SER A 454 3.87 -0.42 18.88
N VAL A 455 4.68 0.32 19.62
CA VAL A 455 5.89 1.00 19.14
C VAL A 455 7.04 0.66 20.07
N VAL A 456 8.12 0.15 19.51
CA VAL A 456 9.35 -0.15 20.25
C VAL A 456 10.37 0.96 20.04
N ILE A 457 10.87 1.48 21.13
CA ILE A 457 11.84 2.57 21.17
C ILE A 457 13.00 2.22 22.10
N GLU A 458 14.10 2.94 21.97
CA GLU A 458 15.18 2.93 22.95
C GLU A 458 14.98 4.06 23.95
N ARG A 459 15.04 3.73 25.23
CA ARG A 459 15.14 4.72 26.32
C ARG A 459 16.27 4.35 27.26
N LYS A 460 17.27 5.22 27.41
CA LYS A 460 18.42 5.05 28.32
C LYS A 460 19.12 3.70 28.10
N GLY A 461 19.39 3.33 26.84
CA GLY A 461 20.07 2.09 26.47
C GLY A 461 19.22 0.83 26.66
N LYS A 462 17.91 0.94 26.85
CA LYS A 462 17.00 -0.19 27.03
C LYS A 462 15.86 -0.14 26.01
N LEU A 463 15.50 -1.31 25.48
CA LEU A 463 14.33 -1.44 24.61
C LEU A 463 13.04 -1.39 25.44
N VAL A 464 12.16 -0.50 25.07
CA VAL A 464 10.86 -0.28 25.72
C VAL A 464 9.77 -0.38 24.66
N ALA A 465 8.72 -1.13 24.95
CA ALA A 465 7.53 -1.17 24.11
C ALA A 465 6.43 -0.27 24.69
N MET A 466 6.00 0.70 23.91
CA MET A 466 4.74 1.41 24.14
C MET A 466 3.62 0.57 23.51
N VAL A 467 2.59 0.26 24.28
CA VAL A 467 1.52 -0.67 23.85
C VAL A 467 0.16 -0.04 24.09
N GLN A 468 -0.65 -0.03 23.06
CA GLN A 468 -2.08 0.22 23.16
C GLN A 468 -2.79 -1.11 23.37
N PHE A 469 -3.43 -1.29 24.53
CA PHE A 469 -4.15 -2.52 24.84
C PHE A 469 -5.53 -2.53 24.18
N ASN A 470 -5.99 -3.75 23.85
CA ASN A 470 -7.36 -4.01 23.45
C ASN A 470 -8.25 -4.00 24.72
N PRO A 471 -9.19 -3.03 24.89
CA PRO A 471 -9.98 -2.91 26.11
C PRO A 471 -10.81 -4.17 26.42
N GLU A 472 -11.45 -4.76 25.39
CA GLU A 472 -12.28 -5.95 25.55
C GLU A 472 -11.49 -7.17 26.02
N GLU A 473 -10.30 -7.40 25.45
CA GLU A 473 -9.45 -8.52 25.84
C GLU A 473 -8.75 -8.27 27.18
N LEU A 474 -8.43 -7.03 27.49
CA LEU A 474 -7.89 -6.63 28.79
C LEU A 474 -8.90 -6.88 29.90
N GLU A 475 -10.16 -6.44 29.73
CA GLU A 475 -11.25 -6.66 30.68
C GLU A 475 -11.52 -8.14 30.92
N LYS A 476 -11.59 -8.94 29.85
CA LYS A 476 -11.71 -10.40 29.96
C LYS A 476 -10.58 -11.03 30.75
N ARG A 477 -9.35 -10.54 30.58
CA ARG A 477 -8.18 -11.03 31.30
C ARG A 477 -8.21 -10.62 32.78
N LEU A 478 -8.52 -9.36 33.06
CA LEU A 478 -8.67 -8.86 34.44
C LEU A 478 -9.71 -9.65 35.23
N ALA A 479 -10.81 -10.02 34.60
CA ALA A 479 -11.88 -10.84 35.24
C ALA A 479 -11.41 -12.25 35.66
N ILE A 480 -10.32 -12.77 35.12
CA ILE A 480 -9.76 -14.08 35.49
C ILE A 480 -8.96 -14.01 36.79
N TYR A 481 -8.33 -12.85 37.06
CA TYR A 481 -7.53 -12.68 38.27
C TYR A 481 -8.43 -12.35 39.47
N LYS A 482 -8.26 -13.11 40.56
CA LYS A 482 -8.98 -12.88 41.84
C LYS A 482 -8.25 -11.87 42.73
N GLU A 483 -7.47 -10.98 42.12
CA GLU A 483 -6.62 -9.99 42.79
C GLU A 483 -7.20 -8.58 42.62
N ASP A 484 -6.59 -7.63 43.33
CA ASP A 484 -6.77 -6.21 43.08
C ASP A 484 -6.46 -5.88 41.61
N ALA A 485 -7.32 -5.07 40.98
CA ALA A 485 -7.25 -4.74 39.55
C ALA A 485 -5.85 -4.20 39.15
N THR A 486 -5.19 -3.44 40.01
CA THR A 486 -3.86 -2.89 39.76
C THR A 486 -2.80 -3.98 39.71
N LYS A 487 -2.88 -4.95 40.62
CA LYS A 487 -1.96 -6.10 40.66
C LYS A 487 -2.20 -7.03 39.46
N ALA A 488 -3.45 -7.32 39.16
CA ALA A 488 -3.84 -8.11 37.99
C ALA A 488 -3.32 -7.47 36.69
N TYR A 489 -3.43 -6.17 36.57
CA TYR A 489 -2.92 -5.43 35.43
C TYR A 489 -1.39 -5.52 35.27
N GLU A 490 -0.65 -5.36 36.37
CA GLU A 490 0.82 -5.52 36.35
C GLU A 490 1.22 -6.97 36.02
N HIS A 491 0.48 -7.98 36.47
CA HIS A 491 0.69 -9.38 36.07
C HIS A 491 0.48 -9.56 34.56
N ILE A 492 -0.59 -9.01 33.99
CA ILE A 492 -0.86 -9.09 32.54
C ILE A 492 0.28 -8.47 31.72
N LYS A 493 0.81 -7.30 32.13
CA LYS A 493 1.97 -6.68 31.48
C LYS A 493 3.23 -7.54 31.58
N LYS A 494 3.51 -8.12 32.76
CA LYS A 494 4.65 -9.00 32.95
C LYS A 494 4.54 -10.26 32.11
N ASP A 495 3.37 -10.86 32.02
CA ASP A 495 3.12 -12.03 31.18
C ASP A 495 3.30 -11.71 29.69
N LEU A 496 2.81 -10.56 29.23
CA LEU A 496 2.99 -10.12 27.85
C LEU A 496 4.49 -9.91 27.55
N LEU A 497 5.22 -9.23 28.45
CA LEU A 497 6.65 -9.01 28.34
C LEU A 497 7.43 -10.34 28.29
N LYS A 498 7.13 -11.26 29.20
CA LYS A 498 7.75 -12.58 29.27
C LYS A 498 7.52 -13.36 27.96
N ASN A 499 6.27 -13.47 27.53
CA ASN A 499 5.89 -14.20 26.31
C ASN A 499 6.53 -13.60 25.04
N ALA A 500 6.64 -12.28 24.94
CA ALA A 500 7.35 -11.62 23.85
C ALA A 500 8.86 -11.96 23.93
N ASN A 501 9.47 -11.82 25.09
CA ASN A 501 10.89 -12.06 25.29
C ASN A 501 11.32 -13.53 25.07
N GLU A 502 10.47 -14.50 25.31
CA GLU A 502 10.75 -15.92 25.01
C GLU A 502 10.94 -16.18 23.50
N ARG A 503 10.35 -15.33 22.65
CA ARG A 503 10.41 -15.44 21.20
C ARG A 503 11.45 -14.52 20.55
N LEU A 504 11.97 -13.57 21.29
CA LEU A 504 12.97 -12.61 20.85
C LEU A 504 14.39 -13.15 21.07
N ASN A 505 15.31 -12.79 20.15
CA ASN A 505 16.72 -13.05 20.36
C ASN A 505 17.27 -12.25 21.57
N ARG A 506 18.47 -12.59 22.03
CA ARG A 506 19.05 -12.00 23.26
C ARG A 506 19.21 -10.47 23.20
N PHE A 507 19.44 -9.91 22.03
CA PHE A 507 19.69 -8.47 21.85
C PHE A 507 18.40 -7.66 21.71
N SER A 508 17.33 -8.29 21.25
CA SER A 508 16.03 -7.66 21.00
C SER A 508 15.07 -7.76 22.19
N LYS A 509 15.55 -8.20 23.35
CA LYS A 509 14.70 -8.36 24.54
C LYS A 509 14.25 -7.04 25.10
N LEU A 510 12.94 -6.94 25.33
CA LEU A 510 12.31 -5.78 25.94
C LEU A 510 12.60 -5.74 27.45
N SER A 511 12.83 -4.55 27.95
CA SER A 511 13.00 -4.30 29.38
C SER A 511 11.70 -3.94 30.07
N LEU A 512 10.77 -3.31 29.36
CA LEU A 512 9.55 -2.76 29.93
C LEU A 512 8.46 -2.64 28.86
N ILE A 513 7.20 -2.80 29.29
CA ILE A 513 6.00 -2.42 28.54
C ILE A 513 5.37 -1.20 29.24
N ILE A 514 5.18 -0.13 28.46
CA ILE A 514 4.47 1.09 28.86
C ILE A 514 3.13 1.10 28.15
N GLU A 515 2.04 1.27 28.89
CA GLU A 515 0.74 1.50 28.28
C GLU A 515 0.67 2.88 27.66
N THR A 516 0.02 2.99 26.52
CA THR A 516 -0.51 4.24 25.99
C THR A 516 -2.03 4.18 25.95
N THR A 517 -2.67 5.18 26.54
CA THR A 517 -4.13 5.31 26.57
C THR A 517 -4.65 6.07 25.36
N THR A 518 -3.76 6.79 24.66
CA THR A 518 -4.08 7.50 23.42
C THR A 518 -3.70 6.66 22.22
N GLU A 519 -4.46 6.76 21.15
CA GLU A 519 -4.08 6.15 19.86
C GLU A 519 -2.76 6.72 19.36
N PHE A 520 -1.95 5.86 18.76
CA PHE A 520 -0.73 6.32 18.10
C PHE A 520 -1.07 7.20 16.90
N GLU A 521 -0.38 8.33 16.79
CA GLU A 521 -0.48 9.14 15.59
C GLU A 521 0.05 8.39 14.38
N LYS A 522 -0.73 8.40 13.31
CA LYS A 522 -0.46 7.66 12.08
C LYS A 522 -0.34 8.58 10.88
N THR A 523 0.35 8.09 9.89
CA THR A 523 0.31 8.65 8.54
C THR A 523 -1.01 8.26 7.89
N ALA A 524 -1.37 8.91 6.78
CA ALA A 524 -2.53 8.53 5.98
C ALA A 524 -2.47 7.10 5.40
N THR A 525 -1.28 6.49 5.38
CA THR A 525 -1.09 5.07 5.05
C THR A 525 -1.14 4.15 6.27
N LEU A 526 -1.72 4.62 7.39
CA LEU A 526 -1.89 3.91 8.66
C LEU A 526 -0.57 3.43 9.30
N LYS A 527 0.57 4.03 8.96
CA LYS A 527 1.85 3.77 9.61
C LYS A 527 2.04 4.73 10.79
N ILE A 528 2.45 4.21 11.94
CA ILE A 528 2.68 5.02 13.14
C ILE A 528 3.82 6.02 12.88
N LYS A 529 3.61 7.29 13.23
CA LYS A 529 4.62 8.37 13.16
C LYS A 529 5.64 8.19 14.29
N ARG A 530 6.49 7.19 14.14
CA ARG A 530 7.47 6.74 15.17
C ARG A 530 8.32 7.87 15.74
N TYR A 531 8.65 8.88 14.94
CA TYR A 531 9.49 10.02 15.37
C TYR A 531 8.87 10.83 16.52
N LEU A 532 7.56 10.73 16.75
CA LEU A 532 6.87 11.41 17.86
C LEU A 532 7.09 10.70 19.22
N TYR A 533 7.61 9.49 19.23
CA TYR A 533 7.71 8.65 20.43
C TYR A 533 9.16 8.34 20.83
N LYS A 534 10.14 8.85 20.10
CA LYS A 534 11.58 8.69 20.38
C LYS A 534 12.04 9.47 21.61
#